data_0ad12d36bd97428585f915cbb6ea8fa6
#
_entry.id   0ad12d36bd97428585f915cbb6ea8fa6
#
_cell.length_a   1.000
_cell.length_b   1.000
_cell.length_c   1.000
_cell.angle_alpha   90.00
_cell.angle_beta   90.00
_cell.angle_gamma   90.00
#
_symmetry.space_group_name_H-M   'P 1'
#
loop_
_entity.id
_entity.type
_entity.pdbx_description
1 polymer ?
#
loop_
_entity_poly.entity_id
_entity_poly.type
_entity_poly.pdbx_seq_one_letter_code
_entity_poly.pdbx_strand_id
1 'polypeptide(L)'
;MTIPRCMSTQHPDNATVPFFAASAVLAGEDEIREAFYAYSHLGCDEQMWDVEGKEIDTYVVKKLLTYYPEYFREHVIGQALRLTLRVPNPTVEKTEAKILLETLESIPRSYDAARLFYEREAAPIFEVILPLTTSARCIDRVYRFYVEHIIGRQDARFRPDDITIADWIGEFQPAQIQVIPLFEDVPSMLHAADIVAEYLRDKELSDQRVFLARSDTAMNYGMVSAAFANKIALARLNELSTRSGVRLHPILGVGSAPFRGGLSPRTAERIGHEYPSVVTFSIQSAFKFDYPVSEVRAACDYLKARTIEPADHIDTGRALELMARYSNAYRQRVVELAPDINRLAKHVPSRRARKLHIGLFGYARELEGVRLPRAITFTCSLYSLGVPPELIAFDALSDSDLAFIHEAYPSFEAEIQEALSFTDFDSPLMTPALRAALTRAGYPYIPHEEHLDLVRQLRADLERGDAVQLSDLVARAGRLRRFLG
;
A
#
# COMPACT_ATOMS: atom_id res chain seq x y z
N MET A 1 -13.13 -9.84 -18.05
CA MET A 1 -11.97 -8.93 -17.93
C MET A 1 -10.86 -9.63 -17.18
N THR A 2 -9.61 -9.38 -17.56
CA THR A 2 -8.44 -9.92 -16.82
C THR A 2 -8.25 -9.13 -15.53
N ILE A 3 -8.02 -9.83 -14.40
CA ILE A 3 -7.70 -9.18 -13.13
C ILE A 3 -6.22 -8.77 -13.14
N PRO A 4 -5.88 -7.51 -12.84
CA PRO A 4 -4.50 -7.03 -12.81
C PRO A 4 -3.62 -7.79 -11.82
N ARG A 5 -2.34 -7.87 -12.12
CA ARG A 5 -1.33 -8.55 -11.30
C ARG A 5 -0.36 -7.57 -10.63
N CYS A 6 -0.07 -6.45 -11.30
CA CYS A 6 0.91 -5.45 -10.89
C CYS A 6 0.23 -4.08 -10.80
N MET A 7 -0.18 -3.68 -9.60
CA MET A 7 -0.79 -2.39 -9.33
C MET A 7 0.29 -1.37 -8.98
N SER A 8 0.63 -0.47 -9.92
CA SER A 8 1.46 0.69 -9.60
C SER A 8 0.74 1.60 -8.60
N THR A 9 1.44 2.02 -7.56
CA THR A 9 0.90 2.92 -6.54
C THR A 9 1.78 4.15 -6.35
N GLN A 10 1.22 5.18 -5.74
CA GLN A 10 1.90 6.44 -5.49
C GLN A 10 2.48 6.56 -4.07
N HIS A 11 2.85 5.43 -3.43
CA HIS A 11 3.49 5.42 -2.11
C HIS A 11 4.94 5.87 -2.22
N PRO A 12 5.37 6.92 -1.47
CA PRO A 12 6.65 7.60 -1.67
C PRO A 12 7.80 6.97 -0.85
N ASP A 13 8.07 5.69 -1.06
CA ASP A 13 9.12 4.95 -0.36
C ASP A 13 10.48 4.92 -1.11
N ASN A 14 10.56 5.59 -2.27
CA ASN A 14 11.76 5.65 -3.10
C ASN A 14 12.86 6.54 -2.53
N ALA A 15 14.10 6.06 -2.57
CA ALA A 15 15.29 6.85 -2.26
C ALA A 15 15.74 7.70 -3.46
N THR A 16 15.60 7.17 -4.67
CA THR A 16 16.00 7.83 -5.93
C THR A 16 14.86 8.68 -6.48
N VAL A 17 15.19 9.88 -6.96
CA VAL A 17 14.24 10.74 -7.68
C VAL A 17 14.09 10.23 -9.10
N PRO A 18 12.87 10.00 -9.62
CA PRO A 18 12.66 9.55 -10.99
C PRO A 18 13.20 10.56 -12.01
N PHE A 19 13.76 10.09 -13.11
CA PHE A 19 14.39 10.93 -14.15
C PHE A 19 13.39 11.91 -14.83
N PHE A 20 12.13 11.59 -14.83
CA PHE A 20 11.07 12.42 -15.44
C PHE A 20 10.51 13.49 -14.48
N ALA A 21 10.88 13.45 -13.21
CA ALA A 21 10.38 14.36 -12.19
C ALA A 21 11.02 15.74 -12.30
N ALA A 22 10.20 16.78 -12.22
CA ALA A 22 10.68 18.16 -12.23
C ALA A 22 11.38 18.56 -10.92
N SER A 23 11.05 17.85 -9.82
CA SER A 23 11.65 18.06 -8.50
C SER A 23 11.74 16.74 -7.70
N ALA A 24 12.40 16.79 -6.53
CA ALA A 24 12.44 15.65 -5.62
C ALA A 24 11.06 15.27 -5.03
N VAL A 25 10.09 16.19 -5.12
CA VAL A 25 8.72 16.00 -4.62
C VAL A 25 7.78 15.96 -5.82
N LEU A 26 7.28 14.77 -6.17
CA LEU A 26 6.40 14.58 -7.30
C LEU A 26 5.02 15.21 -7.03
N ALA A 27 4.50 15.91 -8.04
CA ALA A 27 3.17 16.53 -8.02
C ALA A 27 2.66 16.79 -9.45
N GLY A 28 1.35 16.91 -9.62
CA GLY A 28 0.71 17.35 -10.86
C GLY A 28 1.10 16.50 -12.08
N GLU A 29 1.73 17.13 -13.08
CA GLU A 29 2.10 16.46 -14.33
C GLU A 29 3.13 15.34 -14.15
N ASP A 30 3.96 15.37 -13.12
CA ASP A 30 4.90 14.27 -12.85
C ASP A 30 4.15 12.97 -12.49
N GLU A 31 2.98 13.07 -11.86
CA GLU A 31 2.15 11.90 -11.54
C GLU A 31 1.50 11.29 -12.80
N ILE A 32 1.14 12.12 -13.79
CA ILE A 32 0.66 11.64 -15.10
C ILE A 32 1.79 10.90 -15.85
N ARG A 33 3.01 11.46 -15.84
CA ARG A 33 4.20 10.82 -16.42
C ARG A 33 4.52 9.50 -15.73
N GLU A 34 4.40 9.46 -14.40
CA GLU A 34 4.59 8.22 -13.61
C GLU A 34 3.60 7.15 -14.03
N ALA A 35 2.31 7.47 -14.14
CA ALA A 35 1.29 6.52 -14.55
C ALA A 35 1.58 5.95 -15.96
N PHE A 36 1.91 6.82 -16.90
CA PHE A 36 2.31 6.38 -18.25
C PHE A 36 3.57 5.52 -18.21
N TYR A 37 4.59 5.91 -17.44
CA TYR A 37 5.84 5.15 -17.32
C TYR A 37 5.61 3.77 -16.71
N ALA A 38 4.74 3.68 -15.69
CA ALA A 38 4.39 2.42 -15.06
C ALA A 38 3.73 1.44 -16.06
N TYR A 39 2.81 1.92 -16.88
CA TYR A 39 2.16 1.10 -17.89
C TYR A 39 3.12 0.72 -19.03
N SER A 40 3.77 1.69 -19.63
CA SER A 40 4.49 1.51 -20.91
C SER A 40 5.88 0.89 -20.74
N HIS A 41 6.60 1.23 -19.69
CA HIS A 41 8.00 0.82 -19.50
C HIS A 41 8.17 -0.25 -18.42
N LEU A 42 7.44 -0.16 -17.31
CA LEU A 42 7.61 -1.06 -16.19
C LEU A 42 6.74 -2.32 -16.28
N GLY A 43 5.74 -2.32 -17.16
CA GLY A 43 4.86 -3.47 -17.38
C GLY A 43 3.78 -3.63 -16.31
N CYS A 44 3.47 -2.60 -15.53
CA CYS A 44 2.30 -2.61 -14.66
C CYS A 44 1.01 -2.63 -15.50
N ASP A 45 0.01 -3.37 -15.08
CA ASP A 45 -1.28 -3.50 -15.73
C ASP A 45 -2.39 -2.71 -15.02
N GLU A 46 -2.04 -2.08 -13.89
CA GLU A 46 -2.94 -1.22 -13.13
C GLU A 46 -2.19 -0.02 -12.53
N GLN A 47 -2.87 1.13 -12.48
CA GLN A 47 -2.45 2.29 -11.72
C GLN A 47 -3.51 2.61 -10.68
N MET A 48 -3.13 2.57 -9.39
CA MET A 48 -3.94 3.15 -8.32
C MET A 48 -3.74 4.66 -8.31
N TRP A 49 -4.82 5.41 -8.54
CA TRP A 49 -4.83 6.87 -8.46
C TRP A 49 -5.32 7.30 -7.08
N ASP A 50 -4.41 7.86 -6.30
CA ASP A 50 -4.61 8.05 -4.88
C ASP A 50 -5.19 9.42 -4.57
N VAL A 51 -6.52 9.50 -4.50
CA VAL A 51 -7.25 10.74 -4.14
C VAL A 51 -7.16 11.03 -2.66
N GLU A 52 -6.88 10.02 -1.85
CA GLU A 52 -6.77 10.15 -0.41
C GLU A 52 -5.51 10.92 -0.01
N GLY A 53 -5.70 12.08 0.58
CA GLY A 53 -4.62 12.88 1.18
C GLY A 53 -3.64 13.52 0.22
N LYS A 54 -3.97 13.61 -1.07
CA LYS A 54 -3.17 14.27 -2.10
C LYS A 54 -4.01 15.25 -2.91
N GLU A 55 -3.36 16.29 -3.40
CA GLU A 55 -3.91 17.11 -4.47
C GLU A 55 -3.58 16.42 -5.78
N ILE A 56 -4.54 15.67 -6.30
CA ILE A 56 -4.36 14.94 -7.55
C ILE A 56 -5.13 15.60 -8.70
N ASP A 57 -4.67 15.26 -9.90
CA ASP A 57 -5.33 15.66 -11.12
C ASP A 57 -6.60 14.83 -11.38
N THR A 58 -7.76 15.46 -11.33
CA THR A 58 -9.05 14.80 -11.60
C THR A 58 -9.30 14.57 -13.10
N TYR A 59 -8.41 15.05 -13.97
CA TYR A 59 -8.45 14.85 -15.41
C TYR A 59 -7.46 13.77 -15.90
N VAL A 60 -7.01 12.90 -15.03
CA VAL A 60 -5.97 11.89 -15.31
C VAL A 60 -6.26 11.10 -16.59
N VAL A 61 -7.48 10.59 -16.79
CA VAL A 61 -7.85 9.85 -18.01
C VAL A 61 -7.67 10.72 -19.24
N LYS A 62 -8.25 11.92 -19.26
CA LYS A 62 -8.14 12.84 -20.39
C LYS A 62 -6.69 13.16 -20.72
N LYS A 63 -5.85 13.43 -19.69
CA LYS A 63 -4.44 13.74 -19.88
C LYS A 63 -3.64 12.55 -20.41
N LEU A 64 -3.83 11.35 -19.87
CA LEU A 64 -3.18 10.15 -20.38
C LEU A 64 -3.51 9.93 -21.85
N LEU A 65 -4.79 9.99 -22.24
CA LEU A 65 -5.23 9.78 -23.63
C LEU A 65 -4.74 10.89 -24.56
N THR A 66 -4.64 12.13 -24.08
CA THR A 66 -4.20 13.28 -24.89
C THR A 66 -2.68 13.32 -25.07
N TYR A 67 -1.90 12.99 -24.02
CA TYR A 67 -0.43 13.11 -24.06
C TYR A 67 0.23 11.88 -24.70
N TYR A 68 -0.41 10.71 -24.63
CA TYR A 68 0.14 9.44 -25.11
C TYR A 68 -0.86 8.67 -25.99
N PRO A 69 -1.46 9.31 -27.02
CA PRO A 69 -2.58 8.73 -27.77
C PRO A 69 -2.21 7.44 -28.49
N GLU A 70 -1.00 7.33 -29.03
CA GLU A 70 -0.56 6.14 -29.78
C GLU A 70 -0.55 4.91 -28.87
N TYR A 71 0.02 5.03 -27.68
CA TYR A 71 0.08 3.93 -26.72
C TYR A 71 -1.31 3.49 -26.25
N PHE A 72 -2.19 4.45 -25.90
CA PHE A 72 -3.50 4.11 -25.36
C PHE A 72 -4.53 3.68 -26.39
N ARG A 73 -4.30 3.92 -27.69
CA ARG A 73 -5.12 3.29 -28.75
C ARG A 73 -4.90 1.79 -28.82
N GLU A 74 -3.70 1.32 -28.58
CA GLU A 74 -3.36 -0.11 -28.56
C GLU A 74 -3.67 -0.75 -27.19
N HIS A 75 -3.50 0.00 -26.10
CA HIS A 75 -3.64 -0.46 -24.72
C HIS A 75 -4.80 0.26 -24.02
N VAL A 76 -6.01 -0.26 -24.20
CA VAL A 76 -7.24 0.40 -23.76
C VAL A 76 -7.36 0.40 -22.23
N ILE A 77 -7.47 1.61 -21.64
CA ILE A 77 -7.78 1.76 -20.20
C ILE A 77 -9.22 1.30 -19.97
N GLY A 78 -9.41 0.45 -18.96
CA GLY A 78 -10.68 -0.21 -18.67
C GLY A 78 -10.82 -1.60 -19.32
N GLN A 79 -9.85 -2.03 -20.12
CA GLN A 79 -9.81 -3.38 -20.72
C GLN A 79 -8.47 -4.07 -20.45
N ALA A 80 -7.42 -3.72 -21.20
CA ALA A 80 -6.07 -4.26 -21.04
C ALA A 80 -5.35 -3.65 -19.84
N LEU A 81 -5.62 -2.39 -19.55
CA LEU A 81 -5.07 -1.64 -18.44
C LEU A 81 -6.18 -1.16 -17.51
N ARG A 82 -5.87 -0.99 -16.22
CA ARG A 82 -6.81 -0.46 -15.23
C ARG A 82 -6.32 0.82 -14.60
N LEU A 83 -7.27 1.72 -14.34
CA LEU A 83 -7.09 2.89 -13.49
C LEU A 83 -8.10 2.79 -12.36
N THR A 84 -7.63 2.64 -11.14
CA THR A 84 -8.46 2.41 -9.94
C THR A 84 -8.28 3.59 -8.99
N LEU A 85 -9.37 4.23 -8.57
CA LEU A 85 -9.30 5.37 -7.66
C LEU A 85 -9.30 4.91 -6.21
N ARG A 86 -8.34 5.37 -5.38
CA ARG A 86 -8.44 5.24 -3.93
C ARG A 86 -9.10 6.49 -3.38
N VAL A 87 -10.31 6.33 -2.85
CA VAL A 87 -11.17 7.44 -2.41
C VAL A 87 -11.07 7.65 -0.89
N PRO A 88 -11.32 8.84 -0.35
CA PRO A 88 -11.41 9.03 1.10
C PRO A 88 -12.61 8.27 1.69
N ASN A 89 -12.44 7.72 2.90
CA ASN A 89 -13.52 7.08 3.64
C ASN A 89 -14.20 8.08 4.59
N PRO A 90 -15.43 8.56 4.30
CA PRO A 90 -16.11 9.56 5.11
C PRO A 90 -16.44 9.10 6.54
N THR A 91 -16.37 7.81 6.81
CA THR A 91 -16.59 7.27 8.17
C THR A 91 -15.42 7.64 9.08
N VAL A 92 -14.22 7.72 8.53
CA VAL A 92 -12.97 7.98 9.24
C VAL A 92 -12.46 9.40 8.93
N GLU A 93 -12.34 9.74 7.65
CA GLU A 93 -11.86 11.03 7.17
C GLU A 93 -12.99 12.05 7.10
N LYS A 94 -13.11 12.88 8.14
CA LYS A 94 -14.18 13.88 8.27
C LYS A 94 -13.88 15.17 7.55
N THR A 95 -12.61 15.58 7.53
CA THR A 95 -12.19 16.90 7.07
C THR A 95 -12.43 17.10 5.57
N GLU A 96 -12.21 16.05 4.79
CA GLU A 96 -12.35 16.05 3.34
C GLU A 96 -13.38 15.03 2.82
N ALA A 97 -14.37 14.69 3.65
CA ALA A 97 -15.40 13.73 3.30
C ALA A 97 -16.11 14.04 1.96
N LYS A 98 -16.23 15.34 1.60
CA LYS A 98 -16.88 15.78 0.35
C LYS A 98 -16.03 15.51 -0.91
N ILE A 99 -14.73 15.30 -0.77
CA ILE A 99 -13.87 14.87 -1.89
C ILE A 99 -14.32 13.53 -2.48
N LEU A 100 -14.93 12.66 -1.66
CA LEU A 100 -15.56 11.45 -2.19
C LEU A 100 -16.59 11.78 -3.29
N LEU A 101 -17.44 12.80 -3.07
CA LEU A 101 -18.47 13.20 -4.03
C LEU A 101 -17.84 13.66 -5.34
N GLU A 102 -16.89 14.59 -5.25
CA GLU A 102 -16.18 15.15 -6.41
C GLU A 102 -15.46 14.04 -7.19
N THR A 103 -14.88 13.08 -6.45
CA THR A 103 -14.18 11.95 -7.06
C THR A 103 -15.13 11.03 -7.82
N LEU A 104 -16.24 10.63 -7.21
CA LEU A 104 -17.23 9.77 -7.84
C LEU A 104 -17.91 10.46 -9.04
N GLU A 105 -18.18 11.77 -8.96
CA GLU A 105 -18.70 12.58 -10.08
C GLU A 105 -17.71 12.73 -11.24
N SER A 106 -16.42 12.52 -11.01
CA SER A 106 -15.41 12.52 -12.07
C SER A 106 -15.43 11.28 -12.96
N ILE A 107 -16.06 10.18 -12.50
CA ILE A 107 -16.09 8.90 -13.23
C ILE A 107 -16.89 9.01 -14.54
N PRO A 108 -18.15 9.51 -14.57
CA PRO A 108 -18.88 9.72 -15.81
C PRO A 108 -18.16 10.64 -16.80
N ARG A 109 -17.56 11.72 -16.32
CA ARG A 109 -16.76 12.62 -17.18
C ARG A 109 -15.55 11.90 -17.78
N SER A 110 -14.91 11.02 -17.03
CA SER A 110 -13.80 10.20 -17.54
C SER A 110 -14.26 9.17 -18.56
N TYR A 111 -15.46 8.63 -18.40
CA TYR A 111 -16.09 7.75 -19.38
C TYR A 111 -16.34 8.48 -20.71
N ASP A 112 -16.91 9.69 -20.68
CA ASP A 112 -17.15 10.48 -21.89
C ASP A 112 -15.85 10.80 -22.64
N ALA A 113 -14.78 11.16 -21.92
CA ALA A 113 -13.47 11.37 -22.52
C ALA A 113 -12.92 10.11 -23.21
N ALA A 114 -13.06 8.95 -22.57
CA ALA A 114 -12.63 7.67 -23.13
C ALA A 114 -13.48 7.27 -24.33
N ARG A 115 -14.80 7.39 -24.24
CA ARG A 115 -15.74 7.11 -25.34
C ARG A 115 -15.42 7.94 -26.58
N LEU A 116 -15.16 9.23 -26.39
CA LEU A 116 -14.77 10.12 -27.49
C LEU A 116 -13.43 9.72 -28.11
N PHE A 117 -12.45 9.35 -27.29
CA PHE A 117 -11.11 8.98 -27.77
C PHE A 117 -11.09 7.63 -28.50
N TYR A 118 -11.78 6.62 -27.93
CA TYR A 118 -11.80 5.26 -28.48
C TYR A 118 -12.87 5.05 -29.54
N GLU A 119 -13.78 6.01 -29.74
CA GLU A 119 -14.96 5.91 -30.65
C GLU A 119 -15.82 4.67 -30.36
N ARG A 120 -15.82 4.22 -29.12
CA ARG A 120 -16.57 3.07 -28.59
C ARG A 120 -16.77 3.17 -27.10
N GLU A 121 -17.67 2.38 -26.56
CA GLU A 121 -17.86 2.29 -25.13
C GLU A 121 -16.61 1.70 -24.42
N ALA A 122 -16.07 2.43 -23.49
CA ALA A 122 -14.98 2.01 -22.62
C ALA A 122 -15.10 2.72 -21.28
N ALA A 123 -15.22 1.95 -20.20
CA ALA A 123 -15.23 2.49 -18.84
C ALA A 123 -13.79 2.49 -18.30
N PRO A 124 -13.07 3.62 -18.37
CA PRO A 124 -11.68 3.68 -17.94
C PRO A 124 -11.53 3.52 -16.41
N ILE A 125 -12.58 3.89 -15.68
CA ILE A 125 -12.68 3.77 -14.23
C ILE A 125 -14.03 3.10 -13.91
N PHE A 126 -13.97 1.96 -13.25
CA PHE A 126 -15.15 1.22 -12.79
C PHE A 126 -14.91 0.51 -11.44
N GLU A 127 -13.72 0.70 -10.86
CA GLU A 127 -13.38 0.22 -9.52
C GLU A 127 -12.85 1.38 -8.67
N VAL A 128 -13.27 1.40 -7.41
CA VAL A 128 -12.74 2.33 -6.40
C VAL A 128 -12.29 1.57 -5.16
N ILE A 129 -11.18 1.99 -4.56
CA ILE A 129 -10.65 1.42 -3.31
C ILE A 129 -11.12 2.28 -2.15
N LEU A 130 -11.79 1.65 -1.17
CA LEU A 130 -12.22 2.29 0.07
C LEU A 130 -11.23 1.94 1.21
N PRO A 131 -10.36 2.87 1.64
CA PRO A 131 -9.42 2.63 2.72
C PRO A 131 -10.11 2.56 4.08
N LEU A 132 -9.41 2.00 5.08
CA LEU A 132 -9.88 1.89 6.46
C LEU A 132 -11.30 1.29 6.56
N THR A 133 -11.54 0.25 5.76
CA THR A 133 -12.82 -0.46 5.78
C THR A 133 -12.97 -1.27 7.06
N THR A 134 -14.05 -1.04 7.79
CA THR A 134 -14.35 -1.72 9.07
C THR A 134 -15.72 -2.44 9.08
N SER A 135 -16.52 -2.28 8.03
CA SER A 135 -17.85 -2.93 7.93
C SER A 135 -18.34 -3.00 6.50
N ALA A 136 -19.24 -3.96 6.21
CA ALA A 136 -19.96 -4.06 4.95
C ALA A 136 -20.74 -2.78 4.60
N ARG A 137 -21.27 -2.13 5.63
CA ARG A 137 -22.02 -0.87 5.47
C ARG A 137 -21.19 0.27 4.91
N CYS A 138 -19.89 0.34 5.24
CA CYS A 138 -19.00 1.35 4.66
C CYS A 138 -18.87 1.15 3.14
N ILE A 139 -18.72 -0.08 2.70
CA ILE A 139 -18.59 -0.46 1.29
C ILE A 139 -19.90 -0.16 0.54
N ASP A 140 -21.02 -0.63 1.09
CA ASP A 140 -22.35 -0.50 0.49
C ASP A 140 -22.77 0.96 0.34
N ARG A 141 -22.42 1.84 1.30
CA ARG A 141 -22.69 3.28 1.20
C ARG A 141 -22.03 3.92 -0.01
N VAL A 142 -20.78 3.57 -0.33
CA VAL A 142 -20.06 4.10 -1.50
C VAL A 142 -20.72 3.59 -2.78
N TYR A 143 -21.01 2.29 -2.85
CA TYR A 143 -21.70 1.68 -3.98
C TYR A 143 -23.06 2.34 -4.24
N ARG A 144 -23.94 2.39 -3.22
CA ARG A 144 -25.30 2.96 -3.34
C ARG A 144 -25.25 4.46 -3.64
N PHE A 145 -24.31 5.19 -3.02
CA PHE A 145 -24.15 6.61 -3.32
C PHE A 145 -23.86 6.83 -4.80
N TYR A 146 -22.99 6.02 -5.39
CA TYR A 146 -22.71 6.11 -6.82
C TYR A 146 -23.97 5.80 -7.66
N VAL A 147 -24.58 4.67 -7.43
CA VAL A 147 -25.73 4.19 -8.23
C VAL A 147 -26.96 5.11 -8.06
N GLU A 148 -27.30 5.48 -6.81
CA GLU A 148 -28.55 6.19 -6.52
C GLU A 148 -28.41 7.71 -6.67
N HIS A 149 -27.24 8.28 -6.33
CA HIS A 149 -27.06 9.73 -6.26
C HIS A 149 -26.17 10.32 -7.35
N ILE A 150 -25.27 9.54 -7.95
CA ILE A 150 -24.50 10.00 -9.12
C ILE A 150 -25.25 9.59 -10.40
N ILE A 151 -25.49 8.30 -10.60
CA ILE A 151 -26.15 7.79 -11.80
C ILE A 151 -27.64 8.11 -11.77
N GLY A 152 -28.33 7.83 -10.66
CA GLY A 152 -29.79 8.00 -10.55
C GLY A 152 -30.27 9.45 -10.75
N ARG A 153 -29.39 10.45 -10.55
CA ARG A 153 -29.78 11.86 -10.83
C ARG A 153 -30.07 12.13 -12.29
N GLN A 154 -29.57 11.33 -13.23
CA GLN A 154 -29.75 11.54 -14.66
C GLN A 154 -31.22 11.55 -15.09
N ASP A 155 -32.08 10.82 -14.37
CA ASP A 155 -33.52 10.68 -14.67
C ASP A 155 -34.35 11.83 -14.05
N ALA A 156 -33.73 12.67 -13.21
CA ALA A 156 -34.41 13.80 -12.59
C ALA A 156 -34.73 14.89 -13.63
N ARG A 157 -35.94 15.46 -13.54
CA ARG A 157 -36.39 16.57 -14.35
C ARG A 157 -36.20 17.90 -13.63
N PHE A 158 -35.88 18.97 -14.35
CA PHE A 158 -35.79 20.32 -13.76
C PHE A 158 -37.15 20.82 -13.29
N ARG A 159 -38.21 20.47 -14.03
CA ARG A 159 -39.62 20.69 -13.69
C ARG A 159 -40.44 19.51 -14.23
N PRO A 160 -41.68 19.30 -13.77
CA PRO A 160 -42.52 18.15 -14.18
C PRO A 160 -42.71 18.03 -15.69
N ASP A 161 -42.70 19.12 -16.43
CA ASP A 161 -42.89 19.23 -17.88
C ASP A 161 -41.60 19.49 -18.66
N ASP A 162 -40.45 19.45 -17.99
CA ASP A 162 -39.14 19.73 -18.61
C ASP A 162 -38.37 18.44 -18.96
N ILE A 163 -37.26 18.59 -19.67
CA ILE A 163 -36.34 17.51 -20.00
C ILE A 163 -35.65 16.95 -18.74
N THR A 164 -35.09 15.75 -18.87
CA THR A 164 -34.26 15.16 -17.82
C THR A 164 -32.84 15.77 -17.82
N ILE A 165 -32.07 15.50 -16.76
CA ILE A 165 -30.65 15.86 -16.74
C ILE A 165 -29.89 15.13 -17.85
N ALA A 166 -30.19 13.85 -18.12
CA ALA A 166 -29.57 13.10 -19.20
C ALA A 166 -29.90 13.67 -20.59
N ASP A 167 -31.13 14.13 -20.81
CA ASP A 167 -31.51 14.79 -22.08
C ASP A 167 -30.68 16.08 -22.33
N TRP A 168 -30.25 16.75 -21.26
CA TRP A 168 -29.53 18.01 -21.34
C TRP A 168 -28.01 17.88 -21.45
N ILE A 169 -27.39 16.99 -20.64
CA ILE A 169 -25.92 16.89 -20.52
C ILE A 169 -25.36 15.52 -20.93
N GLY A 170 -26.22 14.58 -21.34
CA GLY A 170 -25.87 13.21 -21.72
C GLY A 170 -26.05 12.20 -20.61
N GLU A 171 -26.08 10.93 -20.98
CA GLU A 171 -26.17 9.79 -20.05
C GLU A 171 -24.93 9.65 -19.18
N PHE A 172 -25.12 9.21 -17.95
CA PHE A 172 -24.05 8.96 -16.99
C PHE A 172 -23.64 7.49 -17.02
N GLN A 173 -22.39 7.24 -17.37
CA GLN A 173 -21.80 5.91 -17.44
C GLN A 173 -20.45 5.86 -16.68
N PRO A 174 -20.02 4.68 -16.17
CA PRO A 174 -20.73 3.40 -16.15
C PRO A 174 -21.89 3.42 -15.14
N ALA A 175 -22.94 2.61 -15.41
CA ALA A 175 -24.13 2.56 -14.56
C ALA A 175 -23.85 2.08 -13.12
N GLN A 176 -22.75 1.36 -12.90
CA GLN A 176 -22.32 0.89 -11.58
C GLN A 176 -20.81 0.80 -11.50
N ILE A 177 -20.28 0.83 -10.28
CA ILE A 177 -18.87 0.61 -9.96
C ILE A 177 -18.73 -0.57 -9.01
N GLN A 178 -17.52 -1.14 -8.93
CA GLN A 178 -17.14 -2.06 -7.86
C GLN A 178 -16.35 -1.31 -6.78
N VAL A 179 -16.63 -1.61 -5.51
CA VAL A 179 -15.91 -1.04 -4.38
C VAL A 179 -15.00 -2.10 -3.79
N ILE A 180 -13.70 -1.84 -3.83
CA ILE A 180 -12.66 -2.71 -3.27
C ILE A 180 -12.43 -2.31 -1.82
N PRO A 181 -12.82 -3.13 -0.82
CA PRO A 181 -12.51 -2.85 0.58
C PRO A 181 -11.01 -2.98 0.81
N LEU A 182 -10.40 -1.98 1.49
CA LEU A 182 -9.02 -2.03 1.94
C LEU A 182 -8.99 -2.11 3.47
N PHE A 183 -8.43 -3.21 3.99
CA PHE A 183 -8.26 -3.50 5.41
C PHE A 183 -6.83 -3.16 5.83
N GLU A 184 -6.68 -2.30 6.86
CA GLU A 184 -5.39 -1.70 7.25
C GLU A 184 -5.02 -1.95 8.71
N ASP A 185 -5.93 -2.48 9.52
CA ASP A 185 -5.68 -2.88 10.91
C ASP A 185 -5.94 -4.38 11.14
N VAL A 186 -5.31 -4.94 12.18
CA VAL A 186 -5.44 -6.38 12.51
C VAL A 186 -6.89 -6.78 12.79
N PRO A 187 -7.67 -6.07 13.62
CA PRO A 187 -9.05 -6.45 13.89
C PRO A 187 -9.91 -6.54 12.62
N SER A 188 -9.91 -5.50 11.79
CA SER A 188 -10.69 -5.49 10.54
C SER A 188 -10.20 -6.57 9.56
N MET A 189 -8.88 -6.81 9.50
CA MET A 189 -8.28 -7.82 8.62
C MET A 189 -8.69 -9.23 9.03
N LEU A 190 -8.70 -9.53 10.33
CA LEU A 190 -9.17 -10.83 10.83
C LEU A 190 -10.66 -11.08 10.55
N HIS A 191 -11.47 -10.03 10.37
CA HIS A 191 -12.89 -10.09 10.02
C HIS A 191 -13.16 -9.78 8.54
N ALA A 192 -12.13 -9.65 7.70
CA ALA A 192 -12.29 -9.26 6.30
C ALA A 192 -13.26 -10.16 5.53
N ALA A 193 -13.16 -11.49 5.71
CA ALA A 193 -14.04 -12.43 5.05
C ALA A 193 -15.51 -12.29 5.50
N ASP A 194 -15.78 -12.03 6.78
CA ASP A 194 -17.13 -11.83 7.30
C ASP A 194 -17.75 -10.54 6.75
N ILE A 195 -16.96 -9.46 6.74
CA ILE A 195 -17.36 -8.15 6.19
C ILE A 195 -17.67 -8.26 4.69
N VAL A 196 -16.81 -8.94 3.94
CA VAL A 196 -17.03 -9.17 2.50
C VAL A 196 -18.25 -10.06 2.27
N ALA A 197 -18.43 -11.14 3.05
CA ALA A 197 -19.58 -12.01 2.95
C ALA A 197 -20.89 -11.26 3.21
N GLU A 198 -20.92 -10.35 4.19
CA GLU A 198 -22.08 -9.50 4.47
C GLU A 198 -22.36 -8.54 3.30
N TYR A 199 -21.33 -7.92 2.74
CA TYR A 199 -21.48 -7.01 1.60
C TYR A 199 -22.02 -7.71 0.35
N LEU A 200 -21.62 -8.95 0.11
CA LEU A 200 -22.02 -9.72 -1.08
C LEU A 200 -23.45 -10.26 -1.04
N ARG A 201 -24.13 -10.26 0.11
CA ARG A 201 -25.45 -10.93 0.28
C ARG A 201 -26.55 -10.48 -0.69
N ASP A 202 -26.55 -9.21 -1.05
CA ASP A 202 -27.54 -8.58 -1.93
C ASP A 202 -26.94 -8.13 -3.27
N LYS A 203 -25.78 -8.67 -3.64
CA LYS A 203 -25.08 -8.33 -4.86
C LYS A 203 -24.98 -9.54 -5.80
N GLU A 204 -25.29 -9.32 -7.07
CA GLU A 204 -25.10 -10.30 -8.14
C GLU A 204 -23.71 -10.13 -8.78
N LEU A 205 -22.65 -10.44 -8.02
CA LEU A 205 -21.27 -10.32 -8.47
C LEU A 205 -20.65 -11.71 -8.71
N SER A 206 -19.97 -11.88 -9.83
CA SER A 206 -19.15 -13.07 -10.11
C SER A 206 -17.75 -12.98 -9.51
N ASP A 207 -17.29 -11.75 -9.30
CA ASP A 207 -15.92 -11.44 -8.89
C ASP A 207 -15.89 -10.26 -7.91
N GLN A 208 -15.05 -10.34 -6.89
CA GLN A 208 -14.80 -9.24 -5.96
C GLN A 208 -13.31 -9.17 -5.61
N ARG A 209 -12.72 -7.99 -5.74
CA ARG A 209 -11.35 -7.74 -5.27
C ARG A 209 -11.37 -7.30 -3.80
N VAL A 210 -10.35 -7.72 -3.04
CA VAL A 210 -10.21 -7.40 -1.60
C VAL A 210 -8.76 -6.99 -1.34
N PHE A 211 -8.54 -5.84 -0.73
CA PHE A 211 -7.21 -5.29 -0.52
C PHE A 211 -6.79 -5.43 0.94
N LEU A 212 -5.65 -6.06 1.19
CA LEU A 212 -5.04 -6.25 2.51
C LEU A 212 -3.76 -5.42 2.59
N ALA A 213 -3.63 -4.56 3.60
CA ALA A 213 -2.44 -3.75 3.82
C ALA A 213 -1.42 -4.49 4.69
N ARG A 214 -0.13 -4.25 4.42
CA ARG A 214 0.99 -4.81 5.19
C ARG A 214 1.65 -3.75 6.06
N SER A 215 1.83 -2.53 5.54
CA SER A 215 2.66 -1.49 6.14
C SER A 215 2.10 -0.92 7.44
N ASP A 216 0.84 -0.52 7.42
CA ASP A 216 0.20 0.10 8.59
C ASP A 216 -0.07 -0.93 9.68
N THR A 217 -0.41 -2.14 9.27
CA THR A 217 -0.53 -3.30 10.16
C THR A 217 0.78 -3.60 10.87
N ALA A 218 1.92 -3.63 10.13
CA ALA A 218 3.23 -3.85 10.72
C ALA A 218 3.63 -2.73 11.69
N MET A 219 3.38 -1.47 11.32
CA MET A 219 3.72 -0.33 12.17
C MET A 219 2.98 -0.36 13.51
N ASN A 220 1.73 -0.82 13.54
CA ASN A 220 0.90 -0.83 14.74
C ASN A 220 1.05 -2.11 15.60
N TYR A 221 1.45 -3.24 14.98
CA TYR A 221 1.42 -4.56 15.61
C TYR A 221 2.73 -5.35 15.48
N GLY A 222 3.71 -4.82 14.75
CA GLY A 222 4.97 -5.48 14.40
C GLY A 222 4.87 -6.40 13.18
N MET A 223 6.05 -6.72 12.62
CA MET A 223 6.18 -7.44 11.34
C MET A 223 5.52 -8.83 11.37
N VAL A 224 5.76 -9.62 12.41
CA VAL A 224 5.23 -10.99 12.55
C VAL A 224 3.71 -10.99 12.62
N SER A 225 3.14 -10.11 13.45
CA SER A 225 1.68 -10.00 13.58
C SER A 225 1.02 -9.56 12.28
N ALA A 226 1.65 -8.65 11.54
CA ALA A 226 1.13 -8.22 10.26
C ALA A 226 1.19 -9.32 9.20
N ALA A 227 2.25 -10.15 9.17
CA ALA A 227 2.33 -11.30 8.28
C ALA A 227 1.23 -12.32 8.58
N PHE A 228 1.07 -12.68 9.84
CA PHE A 228 0.05 -13.66 10.26
C PHE A 228 -1.38 -13.16 10.04
N ALA A 229 -1.67 -11.89 10.33
CA ALA A 229 -2.98 -11.31 10.05
C ALA A 229 -3.34 -11.40 8.55
N ASN A 230 -2.37 -11.09 7.66
CA ASN A 230 -2.57 -11.24 6.22
C ASN A 230 -2.81 -12.71 5.81
N LYS A 231 -2.00 -13.65 6.33
CA LYS A 231 -2.17 -15.09 6.02
C LYS A 231 -3.51 -15.65 6.50
N ILE A 232 -3.93 -15.30 7.71
CA ILE A 232 -5.25 -15.69 8.24
C ILE A 232 -6.38 -15.08 7.38
N ALA A 233 -6.27 -13.81 7.01
CA ALA A 233 -7.25 -13.16 6.15
C ALA A 233 -7.35 -13.82 4.77
N LEU A 234 -6.19 -14.13 4.16
CA LEU A 234 -6.12 -14.81 2.86
C LEU A 234 -6.76 -16.21 2.91
N ALA A 235 -6.46 -17.00 3.95
CA ALA A 235 -7.08 -18.33 4.14
C ALA A 235 -8.61 -18.22 4.26
N ARG A 236 -9.12 -17.30 5.09
CA ARG A 236 -10.56 -17.08 5.27
C ARG A 236 -11.24 -16.54 4.01
N LEU A 237 -10.59 -15.67 3.24
CA LEU A 237 -11.10 -15.20 1.94
C LEU A 237 -11.16 -16.33 0.91
N ASN A 238 -10.17 -17.23 0.90
CA ASN A 238 -10.17 -18.41 0.04
C ASN A 238 -11.34 -19.35 0.37
N GLU A 239 -11.59 -19.60 1.66
CA GLU A 239 -12.75 -20.37 2.13
C GLU A 239 -14.07 -19.69 1.75
N LEU A 240 -14.18 -18.37 1.93
CA LEU A 240 -15.36 -17.61 1.52
C LEU A 240 -15.59 -17.71 0.01
N SER A 241 -14.55 -17.55 -0.81
CA SER A 241 -14.66 -17.68 -2.27
C SER A 241 -15.25 -19.03 -2.67
N THR A 242 -14.75 -20.12 -2.06
CA THR A 242 -15.25 -21.48 -2.32
C THR A 242 -16.72 -21.66 -1.88
N ARG A 243 -17.08 -21.11 -0.72
CA ARG A 243 -18.41 -21.27 -0.13
C ARG A 243 -19.48 -20.42 -0.81
N SER A 244 -19.13 -19.19 -1.21
CA SER A 244 -20.09 -18.24 -1.82
C SER A 244 -20.27 -18.42 -3.33
N GLY A 245 -19.33 -19.06 -4.00
CA GLY A 245 -19.27 -19.13 -5.46
C GLY A 245 -18.82 -17.82 -6.14
N VAL A 246 -18.56 -16.75 -5.37
CA VAL A 246 -17.98 -15.51 -5.87
C VAL A 246 -16.45 -15.63 -5.86
N ARG A 247 -15.80 -15.40 -6.98
CA ARG A 247 -14.34 -15.41 -7.06
C ARG A 247 -13.77 -14.18 -6.35
N LEU A 248 -13.04 -14.42 -5.27
CA LEU A 248 -12.35 -13.37 -4.55
C LEU A 248 -10.91 -13.22 -5.06
N HIS A 249 -10.52 -11.97 -5.32
CA HIS A 249 -9.19 -11.64 -5.87
C HIS A 249 -8.43 -10.77 -4.88
N PRO A 250 -7.61 -11.36 -3.99
CA PRO A 250 -6.84 -10.60 -3.02
C PRO A 250 -5.78 -9.71 -3.68
N ILE A 251 -5.70 -8.46 -3.19
CA ILE A 251 -4.63 -7.51 -3.46
C ILE A 251 -3.79 -7.42 -2.19
N LEU A 252 -2.47 -7.47 -2.29
CA LEU A 252 -1.59 -7.28 -1.14
C LEU A 252 -0.79 -5.98 -1.29
N GLY A 253 -0.96 -5.08 -0.31
CA GLY A 253 -0.27 -3.81 -0.23
C GLY A 253 1.08 -3.94 0.47
N VAL A 254 2.14 -4.13 -0.30
CA VAL A 254 3.50 -4.33 0.19
C VAL A 254 4.45 -3.25 -0.31
N GLY A 255 5.45 -2.89 0.52
CA GLY A 255 6.56 -2.00 0.16
C GLY A 255 7.87 -2.76 0.07
N SER A 256 8.95 -2.05 -0.34
CA SER A 256 10.24 -2.68 -0.57
C SER A 256 11.00 -3.03 0.72
N ALA A 257 10.82 -2.25 1.79
CA ALA A 257 11.39 -2.60 3.08
C ALA A 257 10.79 -3.93 3.60
N PRO A 258 11.59 -4.87 4.17
CA PRO A 258 11.09 -6.13 4.71
C PRO A 258 9.95 -5.93 5.71
N PHE A 259 10.09 -4.97 6.62
CA PHE A 259 9.03 -4.56 7.56
C PHE A 259 7.69 -4.28 6.89
N ARG A 260 7.71 -3.75 5.69
CA ARG A 260 6.53 -3.39 4.92
C ARG A 260 6.11 -4.45 3.90
N GLY A 261 6.70 -5.66 3.97
CA GLY A 261 6.39 -6.83 3.16
C GLY A 261 7.46 -7.23 2.14
N GLY A 262 8.56 -6.48 2.05
CA GLY A 262 9.78 -6.88 1.37
C GLY A 262 9.68 -7.09 -0.14
N LEU A 263 8.70 -6.51 -0.83
CA LEU A 263 8.55 -6.68 -2.27
C LEU A 263 9.46 -5.71 -3.04
N SER A 264 10.45 -6.25 -3.68
CA SER A 264 11.35 -5.56 -4.60
C SER A 264 11.50 -6.36 -5.89
N PRO A 265 12.11 -5.82 -6.96
CA PRO A 265 12.41 -6.59 -8.15
C PRO A 265 13.21 -7.87 -7.88
N ARG A 266 14.06 -7.87 -6.85
CA ARG A 266 14.93 -9.01 -6.49
C ARG A 266 14.28 -10.04 -5.58
N THR A 267 13.18 -9.68 -4.94
CA THR A 267 12.44 -10.55 -4.00
C THR A 267 11.08 -10.96 -4.52
N ALA A 268 10.71 -10.55 -5.73
CA ALA A 268 9.39 -10.78 -6.31
C ALA A 268 9.00 -12.28 -6.36
N GLU A 269 9.96 -13.16 -6.65
CA GLU A 269 9.74 -14.59 -6.64
C GLU A 269 9.48 -15.11 -5.22
N ARG A 270 10.32 -14.74 -4.26
CA ARG A 270 10.15 -15.14 -2.84
C ARG A 270 8.81 -14.69 -2.28
N ILE A 271 8.45 -13.41 -2.49
CA ILE A 271 7.19 -12.85 -1.99
C ILE A 271 5.99 -13.42 -2.75
N GLY A 272 6.13 -13.72 -4.05
CA GLY A 272 5.11 -14.42 -4.82
C GLY A 272 4.80 -15.82 -4.28
N HIS A 273 5.82 -16.56 -3.82
CA HIS A 273 5.66 -17.86 -3.16
C HIS A 273 5.13 -17.72 -1.71
N GLU A 274 5.55 -16.68 -0.99
CA GLU A 274 5.07 -16.40 0.38
C GLU A 274 3.56 -16.18 0.44
N TYR A 275 2.97 -15.62 -0.63
CA TYR A 275 1.55 -15.31 -0.70
C TYR A 275 0.91 -15.90 -1.98
N PRO A 276 0.75 -17.25 -2.07
CA PRO A 276 0.37 -17.94 -3.30
C PRO A 276 -1.02 -17.54 -3.82
N SER A 277 -1.96 -17.22 -2.94
CA SER A 277 -3.34 -16.85 -3.29
C SER A 277 -3.52 -15.36 -3.66
N VAL A 278 -2.50 -14.53 -3.46
CA VAL A 278 -2.58 -13.11 -3.82
C VAL A 278 -2.57 -12.97 -5.34
N VAL A 279 -3.57 -12.28 -5.87
CA VAL A 279 -3.71 -12.06 -7.31
C VAL A 279 -2.93 -10.82 -7.75
N THR A 280 -3.04 -9.71 -7.00
CA THR A 280 -2.44 -8.43 -7.33
C THR A 280 -1.46 -7.99 -6.24
N PHE A 281 -0.26 -7.59 -6.62
CA PHE A 281 0.68 -6.94 -5.71
C PHE A 281 0.80 -5.44 -5.99
N SER A 282 0.94 -4.63 -4.92
CA SER A 282 1.25 -3.21 -5.09
C SER A 282 2.72 -3.02 -5.47
N ILE A 283 2.97 -2.27 -6.55
CA ILE A 283 4.28 -1.88 -7.04
C ILE A 283 4.51 -0.44 -6.60
N GLN A 284 5.21 -0.26 -5.47
CA GLN A 284 5.45 1.04 -4.86
C GLN A 284 6.62 1.79 -5.49
N SER A 285 6.88 3.02 -5.05
CA SER A 285 7.85 3.89 -5.72
C SER A 285 9.29 3.37 -5.61
N ALA A 286 9.71 2.77 -4.50
CA ALA A 286 11.04 2.17 -4.38
C ALA A 286 11.25 1.02 -5.36
N PHE A 287 10.26 0.13 -5.50
CA PHE A 287 10.28 -0.94 -6.51
C PHE A 287 10.50 -0.37 -7.92
N LYS A 288 9.81 0.74 -8.26
CA LYS A 288 9.82 1.35 -9.58
C LYS A 288 11.10 2.14 -9.90
N PHE A 289 11.69 2.81 -8.90
CA PHE A 289 12.69 3.85 -9.14
C PHE A 289 14.05 3.58 -8.53
N ASP A 290 14.18 2.66 -7.56
CA ASP A 290 15.45 2.36 -6.90
C ASP A 290 16.17 1.14 -7.52
N TYR A 291 15.65 0.63 -8.64
CA TYR A 291 16.18 -0.50 -9.39
C TYR A 291 16.25 -0.20 -10.90
N PRO A 292 17.13 -0.90 -11.64
CA PRO A 292 17.16 -0.82 -13.10
C PRO A 292 15.83 -1.22 -13.72
N VAL A 293 15.40 -0.52 -14.77
CA VAL A 293 14.12 -0.79 -15.48
C VAL A 293 13.99 -2.24 -15.92
N SER A 294 15.07 -2.85 -16.37
CA SER A 294 15.09 -4.26 -16.78
C SER A 294 14.77 -5.23 -15.63
N GLU A 295 15.28 -4.96 -14.41
CA GLU A 295 14.95 -5.77 -13.23
C GLU A 295 13.48 -5.57 -12.84
N VAL A 296 13.00 -4.32 -12.86
CA VAL A 296 11.59 -3.99 -12.57
C VAL A 296 10.64 -4.71 -13.53
N ARG A 297 10.93 -4.61 -14.84
CA ARG A 297 10.09 -5.24 -15.87
C ARG A 297 10.08 -6.77 -15.75
N ALA A 298 11.24 -7.38 -15.56
CA ALA A 298 11.35 -8.83 -15.37
C ALA A 298 10.54 -9.31 -14.15
N ALA A 299 10.58 -8.57 -13.06
CA ALA A 299 9.80 -8.88 -11.85
C ALA A 299 8.28 -8.71 -12.08
N CYS A 300 7.84 -7.65 -12.78
CA CYS A 300 6.43 -7.50 -13.16
C CYS A 300 5.98 -8.63 -14.09
N ASP A 301 6.81 -9.03 -15.06
CA ASP A 301 6.50 -10.13 -15.97
C ASP A 301 6.40 -11.46 -15.22
N TYR A 302 7.28 -11.73 -14.25
CA TYR A 302 7.19 -12.87 -13.34
C TYR A 302 5.85 -12.86 -12.58
N LEU A 303 5.51 -11.75 -11.90
CA LEU A 303 4.27 -11.63 -11.13
C LEU A 303 3.02 -11.83 -11.99
N LYS A 304 3.05 -11.39 -13.25
CA LYS A 304 1.94 -11.60 -14.20
C LYS A 304 1.84 -13.06 -14.66
N ALA A 305 2.95 -13.73 -14.86
CA ALA A 305 3.00 -15.12 -15.32
C ALA A 305 2.74 -16.15 -14.21
N ARG A 306 2.83 -15.73 -12.94
CA ARG A 306 2.68 -16.61 -11.77
C ARG A 306 1.33 -17.30 -11.73
N THR A 307 1.30 -18.59 -11.45
CA THR A 307 0.08 -19.33 -11.11
C THR A 307 -0.45 -18.88 -9.76
N ILE A 308 -1.75 -18.69 -9.65
CA ILE A 308 -2.42 -18.41 -8.39
C ILE A 308 -2.83 -19.76 -7.78
N GLU A 309 -2.41 -19.97 -6.56
CA GLU A 309 -2.69 -21.18 -5.79
C GLU A 309 -3.57 -20.84 -4.57
N PRO A 310 -4.21 -21.83 -3.93
CA PRO A 310 -4.93 -21.59 -2.68
C PRO A 310 -4.01 -20.98 -1.60
N ALA A 311 -4.60 -20.26 -0.65
CA ALA A 311 -3.86 -19.74 0.49
C ALA A 311 -3.31 -20.90 1.34
N ASP A 312 -2.11 -20.69 1.89
CA ASP A 312 -1.50 -21.64 2.82
C ASP A 312 -2.37 -21.82 4.07
N HIS A 313 -2.35 -23.04 4.59
CA HIS A 313 -2.98 -23.30 5.89
C HIS A 313 -2.10 -22.71 7.01
N ILE A 314 -2.74 -22.09 7.99
CA ILE A 314 -2.10 -21.58 9.19
C ILE A 314 -2.86 -22.03 10.43
N ASP A 315 -2.17 -22.49 11.47
CA ASP A 315 -2.76 -22.69 12.80
C ASP A 315 -3.18 -21.33 13.38
N THR A 316 -4.44 -20.99 13.13
CA THR A 316 -5.00 -19.68 13.54
C THR A 316 -4.96 -19.49 15.06
N GLY A 317 -5.17 -20.55 15.86
CA GLY A 317 -5.17 -20.47 17.31
C GLY A 317 -3.78 -20.07 17.81
N ARG A 318 -2.77 -20.81 17.42
CA ARG A 318 -1.37 -20.55 17.78
C ARG A 318 -0.88 -19.19 17.25
N ALA A 319 -1.26 -18.85 16.03
CA ALA A 319 -0.92 -17.54 15.43
C ALA A 319 -1.49 -16.38 16.23
N LEU A 320 -2.76 -16.42 16.64
CA LEU A 320 -3.40 -15.37 17.43
C LEU A 320 -2.78 -15.22 18.84
N GLU A 321 -2.43 -16.32 19.49
CA GLU A 321 -1.72 -16.30 20.77
C GLU A 321 -0.34 -15.64 20.66
N LEU A 322 0.42 -16.01 19.63
CA LEU A 322 1.72 -15.41 19.34
C LEU A 322 1.58 -13.91 19.03
N MET A 323 0.65 -13.55 18.14
CA MET A 323 0.40 -12.16 17.76
C MET A 323 0.07 -11.29 18.98
N ALA A 324 -0.74 -11.78 19.92
CA ALA A 324 -1.11 -11.01 21.10
C ALA A 324 0.11 -10.68 21.98
N ARG A 325 0.98 -11.67 22.25
CA ARG A 325 2.20 -11.49 23.05
C ARG A 325 3.23 -10.60 22.34
N TYR A 326 3.50 -10.92 21.08
CA TYR A 326 4.47 -10.19 20.26
C TYR A 326 4.06 -8.72 20.04
N SER A 327 2.80 -8.46 19.69
CA SER A 327 2.32 -7.09 19.49
C SER A 327 2.39 -6.24 20.75
N ASN A 328 2.16 -6.84 21.92
CA ASN A 328 2.28 -6.12 23.18
C ASN A 328 3.74 -5.70 23.43
N ALA A 329 4.69 -6.62 23.31
CA ALA A 329 6.12 -6.32 23.45
C ALA A 329 6.58 -5.28 22.41
N TYR A 330 6.13 -5.43 21.16
CA TYR A 330 6.42 -4.50 20.07
C TYR A 330 5.95 -3.08 20.41
N ARG A 331 4.71 -2.91 20.85
CA ARG A 331 4.14 -1.61 21.20
C ARG A 331 4.90 -0.94 22.34
N GLN A 332 5.19 -1.67 23.40
CA GLN A 332 5.98 -1.16 24.52
C GLN A 332 7.32 -0.61 24.02
N ARG A 333 8.02 -1.37 23.19
CA ARG A 333 9.31 -0.96 22.66
C ARG A 333 9.21 0.24 21.71
N VAL A 334 8.17 0.31 20.88
CA VAL A 334 7.93 1.46 19.99
C VAL A 334 7.67 2.74 20.77
N VAL A 335 6.92 2.66 21.87
CA VAL A 335 6.67 3.82 22.76
C VAL A 335 7.98 4.38 23.33
N GLU A 336 8.91 3.50 23.75
CA GLU A 336 10.23 3.91 24.22
C GLU A 336 11.07 4.58 23.11
N LEU A 337 10.99 4.08 21.87
CA LEU A 337 11.74 4.59 20.73
C LEU A 337 11.10 5.84 20.08
N ALA A 338 9.85 6.14 20.39
CA ALA A 338 9.08 7.19 19.74
C ALA A 338 9.71 8.59 19.79
N PRO A 339 10.38 9.03 20.87
CA PRO A 339 11.08 10.33 20.88
C PRO A 339 12.16 10.42 19.78
N ASP A 340 12.99 9.39 19.63
CA ASP A 340 14.06 9.36 18.64
C ASP A 340 13.51 9.22 17.23
N ILE A 341 12.50 8.36 17.03
CA ILE A 341 11.77 8.22 15.76
C ILE A 341 11.22 9.58 15.34
N ASN A 342 10.49 10.29 16.21
CA ASN A 342 9.87 11.57 15.90
C ASN A 342 10.89 12.69 15.67
N ARG A 343 12.03 12.64 16.33
CA ARG A 343 13.14 13.59 16.10
C ARG A 343 13.71 13.43 14.71
N LEU A 344 14.01 12.20 14.30
CA LEU A 344 14.58 11.91 12.98
C LEU A 344 13.53 12.03 11.85
N ALA A 345 12.27 11.73 12.10
CA ALA A 345 11.19 11.80 11.12
C ALA A 345 11.10 13.15 10.41
N LYS A 346 11.48 14.24 11.07
CA LYS A 346 11.50 15.60 10.51
C LYS A 346 12.52 15.78 9.39
N HIS A 347 13.50 14.90 9.32
CA HIS A 347 14.60 14.93 8.36
C HIS A 347 14.45 13.89 7.24
N VAL A 348 13.39 13.09 7.27
CA VAL A 348 13.10 12.14 6.18
C VAL A 348 12.64 12.93 4.94
N PRO A 349 13.29 12.78 3.79
CA PRO A 349 12.95 13.51 2.59
C PRO A 349 11.53 13.24 2.11
N SER A 350 10.78 14.29 1.82
CA SER A 350 9.47 14.15 1.14
C SER A 350 9.69 13.77 -0.33
N ARG A 351 8.85 12.87 -0.84
CA ARG A 351 8.88 12.43 -2.24
C ARG A 351 7.58 12.72 -2.99
N ARG A 352 6.54 13.15 -2.27
CA ARG A 352 5.24 13.52 -2.85
C ARG A 352 4.66 14.74 -2.19
N ALA A 353 4.04 15.60 -2.97
CA ALA A 353 3.20 16.65 -2.46
C ALA A 353 1.95 16.03 -1.78
N ARG A 354 1.58 16.58 -0.63
CA ARG A 354 0.41 16.16 0.15
C ARG A 354 -0.41 17.37 0.52
N LYS A 355 -1.71 17.16 0.69
CA LYS A 355 -2.60 18.20 1.24
C LYS A 355 -2.12 18.61 2.62
N LEU A 356 -2.14 19.90 2.90
CA LEU A 356 -1.64 20.49 4.15
C LEU A 356 -2.30 19.89 5.39
N HIS A 357 -3.62 19.69 5.36
CA HIS A 357 -4.37 19.19 6.51
C HIS A 357 -4.05 17.73 6.89
N ILE A 358 -3.54 16.91 5.97
CA ILE A 358 -3.13 15.54 6.29
C ILE A 358 -2.01 15.51 7.34
N GLY A 359 -1.13 16.50 7.34
CA GLY A 359 -0.12 16.66 8.39
C GLY A 359 -0.67 17.22 9.71
N LEU A 360 -1.84 17.89 9.67
CA LEU A 360 -2.42 18.59 10.82
C LEU A 360 -3.54 17.81 11.51
N PHE A 361 -4.40 17.12 10.76
CA PHE A 361 -5.65 16.54 11.25
C PHE A 361 -5.86 15.08 10.84
N GLY A 362 -5.20 14.59 9.79
CA GLY A 362 -5.42 13.26 9.25
C GLY A 362 -4.45 12.24 9.83
N TYR A 363 -4.96 11.06 10.16
CA TYR A 363 -4.21 9.84 10.50
C TYR A 363 -3.09 10.05 11.52
N ALA A 364 -3.41 10.76 12.62
CA ALA A 364 -2.55 10.73 13.79
C ALA A 364 -2.47 9.27 14.23
N ARG A 365 -1.34 8.64 13.93
CA ARG A 365 -1.06 7.31 14.42
C ARG A 365 -0.68 7.47 15.85
N GLU A 366 -1.64 7.21 16.71
CA GLU A 366 -1.48 7.25 18.13
C GLU A 366 -1.36 5.82 18.65
N LEU A 367 -0.23 5.53 19.23
CA LEU A 367 0.02 4.27 19.90
C LEU A 367 0.21 4.59 21.39
N GLU A 368 -0.72 4.16 22.24
CA GLU A 368 -0.67 4.36 23.71
C GLU A 368 -0.38 5.82 24.14
N GLY A 369 -1.04 6.77 23.45
CA GLY A 369 -0.87 8.21 23.73
C GLY A 369 0.35 8.86 23.08
N VAL A 370 1.14 8.12 22.30
CA VAL A 370 2.30 8.64 21.59
C VAL A 370 2.00 8.79 20.10
N ARG A 371 2.25 9.98 19.56
CA ARG A 371 2.16 10.20 18.10
C ARG A 371 3.35 9.58 17.39
N LEU A 372 3.07 8.89 16.28
CA LEU A 372 4.05 8.30 15.40
C LEU A 372 3.93 8.87 13.97
N PRO A 373 5.02 8.93 13.20
CA PRO A 373 4.96 9.29 11.78
C PRO A 373 4.29 8.15 10.99
N ARG A 374 4.01 8.39 9.69
CA ARG A 374 3.48 7.35 8.78
C ARG A 374 4.49 6.24 8.56
N ALA A 375 4.00 5.05 8.15
CA ALA A 375 4.79 3.83 8.05
C ALA A 375 6.12 3.97 7.28
N ILE A 376 6.16 4.69 6.15
CA ILE A 376 7.40 4.92 5.40
C ILE A 376 8.39 5.73 6.22
N THR A 377 7.94 6.84 6.82
CA THR A 377 8.79 7.70 7.65
C THR A 377 9.23 7.00 8.93
N PHE A 378 8.35 6.22 9.55
CA PHE A 378 8.64 5.37 10.70
C PHE A 378 9.76 4.36 10.39
N THR A 379 9.60 3.60 9.31
CA THR A 379 10.58 2.61 8.86
C THR A 379 11.93 3.27 8.53
N CYS A 380 11.89 4.37 7.77
CA CYS A 380 13.08 5.16 7.43
C CYS A 380 13.84 5.63 8.68
N SER A 381 13.11 6.14 9.67
CA SER A 381 13.72 6.64 10.91
C SER A 381 14.46 5.53 11.66
N LEU A 382 13.84 4.36 11.81
CA LEU A 382 14.45 3.25 12.54
C LEU A 382 15.67 2.66 11.83
N TYR A 383 15.62 2.49 10.51
CA TYR A 383 16.81 2.11 9.73
C TYR A 383 17.93 3.15 9.85
N SER A 384 17.57 4.42 9.84
CA SER A 384 18.56 5.52 9.95
C SER A 384 19.08 5.72 11.38
N LEU A 385 18.42 5.16 12.39
CA LEU A 385 18.88 5.07 13.78
C LEU A 385 19.71 3.80 14.03
N GLY A 386 19.83 2.90 13.06
CA GLY A 386 20.58 1.65 13.15
C GLY A 386 19.88 0.51 13.86
N VAL A 387 18.56 0.62 14.06
CA VAL A 387 17.72 -0.43 14.64
C VAL A 387 16.53 -0.67 13.70
N PRO A 388 16.67 -1.49 12.66
CA PRO A 388 15.59 -1.82 11.74
C PRO A 388 14.32 -2.29 12.46
N PRO A 389 13.12 -1.87 12.02
CA PRO A 389 11.88 -2.17 12.73
C PRO A 389 11.49 -3.66 12.74
N GLU A 390 12.04 -4.45 11.84
CA GLU A 390 11.92 -5.92 11.78
C GLU A 390 12.40 -6.60 13.06
N LEU A 391 13.39 -5.99 13.73
CA LEU A 391 14.04 -6.53 14.91
C LEU A 391 13.32 -6.17 16.19
N ILE A 392 12.39 -5.22 16.16
CA ILE A 392 11.67 -4.78 17.38
C ILE A 392 10.85 -5.94 17.93
N ALA A 393 11.01 -6.20 19.23
CA ALA A 393 10.40 -7.31 19.96
C ALA A 393 10.85 -8.72 19.51
N PHE A 394 11.97 -8.86 18.80
CA PHE A 394 12.54 -10.17 18.50
C PHE A 394 12.92 -10.94 19.79
N ASP A 395 13.34 -10.23 20.83
CA ASP A 395 13.67 -10.78 22.15
C ASP A 395 12.44 -11.29 22.94
N ALA A 396 11.23 -11.01 22.51
CA ALA A 396 10.00 -11.56 23.05
C ALA A 396 9.61 -12.93 22.45
N LEU A 397 10.35 -13.40 21.43
CA LEU A 397 10.10 -14.67 20.74
C LEU A 397 10.89 -15.80 21.42
N SER A 398 10.19 -16.87 21.79
CA SER A 398 10.80 -18.11 22.25
C SER A 398 11.28 -18.98 21.07
N ASP A 399 12.10 -19.99 21.33
CA ASP A 399 12.56 -20.93 20.30
C ASP A 399 11.37 -21.68 19.66
N SER A 400 10.32 -21.98 20.46
CA SER A 400 9.10 -22.58 19.90
C SER A 400 8.29 -21.61 19.04
N ASP A 401 8.33 -20.30 19.34
CA ASP A 401 7.71 -19.27 18.50
C ASP A 401 8.47 -19.13 17.18
N LEU A 402 9.80 -19.10 17.22
CA LEU A 402 10.64 -19.06 16.04
C LEU A 402 10.40 -20.27 15.14
N ALA A 403 10.34 -21.49 15.69
CA ALA A 403 10.03 -22.69 14.93
C ALA A 403 8.66 -22.59 14.21
N PHE A 404 7.64 -22.06 14.89
CA PHE A 404 6.33 -21.85 14.26
C PHE A 404 6.35 -20.74 13.20
N ILE A 405 7.08 -19.64 13.47
CA ILE A 405 7.24 -18.55 12.51
C ILE A 405 7.90 -19.09 11.23
N HIS A 406 8.97 -19.85 11.33
CA HIS A 406 9.66 -20.44 10.16
C HIS A 406 8.75 -21.36 9.34
N GLU A 407 7.87 -22.11 9.99
CA GLU A 407 6.89 -22.95 9.33
C GLU A 407 5.82 -22.15 8.59
N ALA A 408 5.24 -21.15 9.27
CA ALA A 408 4.09 -20.38 8.79
C ALA A 408 4.47 -19.13 7.98
N TYR A 409 5.73 -18.67 8.03
CA TYR A 409 6.26 -17.49 7.38
C TYR A 409 7.67 -17.75 6.83
N PRO A 410 7.78 -18.51 5.72
CA PRO A 410 9.07 -18.93 5.15
C PRO A 410 10.04 -17.77 4.81
N SER A 411 9.53 -16.60 4.45
CA SER A 411 10.38 -15.41 4.15
C SER A 411 11.00 -14.78 5.38
N PHE A 412 10.58 -15.13 6.60
CA PHE A 412 10.99 -14.46 7.85
C PHE A 412 12.50 -14.42 8.04
N GLU A 413 13.18 -15.56 7.89
CA GLU A 413 14.64 -15.61 8.07
C GLU A 413 15.36 -14.66 7.11
N ALA A 414 15.02 -14.70 5.83
CA ALA A 414 15.64 -13.85 4.82
C ALA A 414 15.39 -12.36 5.09
N GLU A 415 14.21 -11.99 5.59
CA GLU A 415 13.88 -10.62 5.96
C GLU A 415 14.65 -10.15 7.19
N ILE A 416 14.84 -11.03 8.20
CA ILE A 416 15.70 -10.73 9.36
C ILE A 416 17.16 -10.60 8.96
N GLN A 417 17.68 -11.49 8.08
CA GLN A 417 19.06 -11.39 7.56
C GLN A 417 19.30 -10.08 6.81
N GLU A 418 18.33 -9.64 5.99
CA GLU A 418 18.39 -8.35 5.30
C GLU A 418 18.42 -7.19 6.29
N ALA A 419 17.57 -7.21 7.32
CA ALA A 419 17.54 -6.19 8.37
C ALA A 419 18.86 -6.16 9.17
N LEU A 420 19.42 -7.31 9.52
CA LEU A 420 20.69 -7.43 10.23
C LEU A 420 21.85 -6.81 9.46
N SER A 421 21.83 -6.85 8.13
CA SER A 421 22.87 -6.23 7.28
C SER A 421 22.95 -4.69 7.46
N PHE A 422 21.87 -4.07 7.91
CA PHE A 422 21.76 -2.63 8.17
C PHE A 422 21.69 -2.29 9.67
N THR A 423 21.99 -3.25 10.55
CA THR A 423 21.87 -3.09 12.00
C THR A 423 23.18 -2.64 12.62
N ASP A 424 23.17 -1.52 13.33
CA ASP A 424 24.29 -1.10 14.17
C ASP A 424 24.15 -1.66 15.58
N PHE A 425 24.84 -2.75 15.84
CA PHE A 425 24.83 -3.41 17.15
C PHE A 425 25.38 -2.54 18.28
N ASP A 426 26.15 -1.49 17.97
CA ASP A 426 26.67 -0.54 18.95
C ASP A 426 25.71 0.65 19.18
N SER A 427 24.54 0.65 18.55
CA SER A 427 23.51 1.65 18.80
C SER A 427 23.05 1.62 20.27
N PRO A 428 22.95 2.78 20.92
CA PRO A 428 22.39 2.86 22.29
C PRO A 428 20.92 2.45 22.35
N LEU A 429 20.25 2.41 21.21
CA LEU A 429 18.85 1.95 21.08
C LEU A 429 18.74 0.43 21.00
N MET A 430 19.86 -0.29 20.82
CA MET A 430 19.90 -1.75 20.83
C MET A 430 19.99 -2.26 22.28
N THR A 431 18.89 -2.82 22.80
CA THR A 431 18.89 -3.35 24.18
C THR A 431 19.79 -4.57 24.34
N PRO A 432 20.36 -4.82 25.52
CA PRO A 432 21.12 -6.04 25.78
C PRO A 432 20.31 -7.32 25.54
N ALA A 433 19.01 -7.33 25.85
CA ALA A 433 18.11 -8.46 25.62
C ALA A 433 17.95 -8.73 24.11
N LEU A 434 17.66 -7.71 23.30
CA LEU A 434 17.53 -7.83 21.86
C LEU A 434 18.85 -8.33 21.23
N ARG A 435 19.99 -7.75 21.61
CA ARG A 435 21.30 -8.19 21.14
C ARG A 435 21.56 -9.67 21.46
N ALA A 436 21.28 -10.10 22.68
CA ALA A 436 21.46 -11.49 23.12
C ALA A 436 20.53 -12.44 22.34
N ALA A 437 19.28 -12.05 22.09
CA ALA A 437 18.32 -12.85 21.34
C ALA A 437 18.74 -13.02 19.88
N LEU A 438 19.16 -11.96 19.20
CA LEU A 438 19.67 -12.01 17.83
C LEU A 438 20.95 -12.84 17.70
N THR A 439 21.87 -12.70 18.67
CA THR A 439 23.10 -13.49 18.73
C THR A 439 22.78 -14.98 18.91
N ARG A 440 21.82 -15.32 19.78
CA ARG A 440 21.38 -16.71 20.01
C ARG A 440 20.72 -17.32 18.78
N ALA A 441 19.90 -16.55 18.06
CA ALA A 441 19.25 -16.99 16.83
C ALA A 441 20.25 -17.32 15.73
N GLY A 442 21.40 -16.63 15.69
CA GLY A 442 22.54 -16.99 14.85
C GLY A 442 22.32 -16.86 13.35
N TYR A 443 21.38 -16.02 12.91
CA TYR A 443 21.15 -15.82 11.48
C TYR A 443 22.40 -15.22 10.80
N PRO A 444 22.87 -15.81 9.67
CA PRO A 444 24.01 -15.29 8.95
C PRO A 444 23.63 -13.97 8.24
N TYR A 445 24.51 -12.97 8.29
CA TYR A 445 24.34 -11.71 7.55
C TYR A 445 25.71 -11.12 7.21
N ILE A 446 25.74 -10.21 6.25
CA ILE A 446 26.94 -9.44 5.88
C ILE A 446 26.63 -7.98 6.18
N PRO A 447 27.37 -7.33 7.11
CA PRO A 447 27.19 -5.92 7.40
C PRO A 447 27.41 -5.03 6.17
N HIS A 448 26.55 -4.05 5.97
CA HIS A 448 26.73 -3.04 4.93
C HIS A 448 27.50 -1.86 5.51
N GLU A 449 28.84 -1.94 5.54
CA GLU A 449 29.72 -1.02 6.25
C GLU A 449 29.46 0.46 5.89
N GLU A 450 29.36 0.80 4.59
CA GLU A 450 29.08 2.18 4.16
C GLU A 450 27.75 2.70 4.73
N HIS A 451 26.73 1.86 4.82
CA HIS A 451 25.45 2.24 5.44
C HIS A 451 25.61 2.47 6.94
N LEU A 452 26.35 1.60 7.63
CA LEU A 452 26.58 1.70 9.08
C LEU A 452 27.38 2.97 9.41
N ASP A 453 28.36 3.33 8.60
CA ASP A 453 29.11 4.59 8.78
C ASP A 453 28.21 5.82 8.64
N LEU A 454 27.32 5.85 7.63
CA LEU A 454 26.33 6.92 7.50
C LEU A 454 25.38 6.98 8.70
N VAL A 455 24.93 5.86 9.21
CA VAL A 455 24.04 5.77 10.38
C VAL A 455 24.74 6.30 11.65
N ARG A 456 26.00 5.94 11.87
CA ARG A 456 26.79 6.44 13.01
C ARG A 456 26.99 7.95 12.92
N GLN A 457 27.35 8.47 11.73
CA GLN A 457 27.43 9.91 11.49
C GLN A 457 26.10 10.61 11.74
N LEU A 458 25.01 10.07 11.21
CA LEU A 458 23.66 10.62 11.33
C LEU A 458 23.23 10.74 12.78
N ARG A 459 23.48 9.71 13.62
CA ARG A 459 23.19 9.76 15.05
C ARG A 459 24.03 10.82 15.75
N ALA A 460 25.34 10.90 15.46
CA ALA A 460 26.22 11.88 16.04
C ALA A 460 25.78 13.32 15.71
N ASP A 461 25.37 13.59 14.45
CA ASP A 461 24.87 14.91 14.03
C ASP A 461 23.52 15.23 14.69
N LEU A 462 22.65 14.22 14.80
CA LEU A 462 21.36 14.37 15.50
C LEU A 462 21.54 14.71 16.98
N GLU A 463 22.50 14.08 17.67
CA GLU A 463 22.82 14.37 19.08
C GLU A 463 23.40 15.79 19.26
N ARG A 464 24.25 16.25 18.34
CA ARG A 464 24.80 17.61 18.35
C ARG A 464 23.79 18.69 17.96
N GLY A 465 22.62 18.30 17.42
CA GLY A 465 21.62 19.23 16.91
C GLY A 465 22.02 19.87 15.57
N ASP A 466 22.97 19.29 14.85
CA ASP A 466 23.37 19.72 13.52
C ASP A 466 22.40 19.17 12.47
N ALA A 467 21.40 19.95 12.12
CA ALA A 467 20.32 19.55 11.22
C ALA A 467 20.66 19.73 9.72
N VAL A 468 21.78 20.40 9.39
CA VAL A 468 22.04 20.85 8.02
C VAL A 468 22.19 19.71 7.02
N GLN A 469 22.84 18.61 7.41
CA GLN A 469 23.11 17.48 6.52
C GLN A 469 22.20 16.26 6.75
N LEU A 470 21.35 16.26 7.78
CA LEU A 470 20.58 15.08 8.17
C LEU A 470 19.72 14.52 7.04
N SER A 471 19.02 15.37 6.30
CA SER A 471 18.15 14.90 5.20
C SER A 471 18.95 14.29 4.04
N ASP A 472 20.18 14.81 3.76
CA ASP A 472 21.04 14.21 2.74
C ASP A 472 21.61 12.86 3.21
N LEU A 473 22.06 12.75 4.46
CA LEU A 473 22.53 11.49 5.04
C LEU A 473 21.44 10.42 5.02
N VAL A 474 20.19 10.78 5.41
CA VAL A 474 19.03 9.89 5.32
C VAL A 474 18.79 9.42 3.89
N ALA A 475 18.83 10.34 2.91
CA ALA A 475 18.66 10.00 1.50
C ALA A 475 19.77 9.09 0.97
N ARG A 476 21.02 9.33 1.37
CA ARG A 476 22.18 8.51 0.98
C ARG A 476 22.07 7.10 1.57
N ALA A 477 21.75 6.98 2.86
CA ALA A 477 21.51 5.70 3.51
C ALA A 477 20.33 4.94 2.83
N GLY A 478 19.27 5.66 2.46
CA GLY A 478 18.15 5.10 1.69
C GLY A 478 18.56 4.54 0.34
N ARG A 479 19.44 5.23 -0.40
CA ARG A 479 19.96 4.72 -1.69
C ARG A 479 20.75 3.42 -1.54
N LEU A 480 21.52 3.27 -0.46
CA LEU A 480 22.26 2.02 -0.20
C LEU A 480 21.31 0.84 0.08
N ARG A 481 20.20 1.09 0.78
CA ARG A 481 19.16 0.10 1.05
C ARG A 481 18.23 -0.14 -0.15
N ARG A 482 18.18 0.77 -1.12
CA ARG A 482 17.22 0.80 -2.25
C ARG A 482 15.76 1.00 -1.83
N PHE A 483 15.55 1.70 -0.73
CA PHE A 483 14.27 2.23 -0.27
C PHE A 483 14.51 3.32 0.78
N LEU A 484 13.61 4.26 0.90
CA LEU A 484 13.61 5.18 2.03
C LEU A 484 13.13 4.47 3.30
N GLY A 485 11.95 3.82 3.21
CA GLY A 485 11.37 3.10 4.32
C GLY A 485 10.11 2.33 4.00
#